data_0ec5f81d0bbbc9d67aeb216e9d6b3dd6
#
_entry.id   0ec5f81d0bbbc9d67aeb216e9d6b3dd6
#
_cell.length_a   1.000
_cell.length_b   1.000
_cell.length_c   1.000
_cell.angle_alpha   90.00
_cell.angle_beta   90.00
_cell.angle_gamma   90.00
#
_symmetry.space_group_name_H-M   'P 1'
#
loop_
_entity.id
_entity.type
_entity.pdbx_description
1 polymer ?
#
loop_
_entity_poly.entity_id
_entity_poly.type
_entity_poly.pdbx_seq_one_letter_code
_entity_poly.pdbx_strand_id
1 'polypeptide(L)'
;IRPSRGLGDVYKRQSLMGSGDDVDWRRIFIVLGLTGIGLAVIVKLVLKEPVRGAMELNKGTEIKKPPFKESLKELIKIPAWWAMCFGIAFGSFVSYAKSAFQTKYLVTLDPSFDFQTLVIILGIMNGTTYAAGAFFGARLADKWGKRDVRAYGWLPAISIGLALPVALITWWVPSIEVHLVFATLFLLLIGIYLGPSFAIAQTLAPIHMRAMSTALFFFILNMIALGGGPTFAGWIMDLFKESYNELESVRYAMTVTSIFFIPSVISFLLVAKVLPRDWKAAEERNLKLAK
;
A
#
# COMPACT_ATOMS: atom_id res chain seq x y z
N ILE A 1 -35.66 2.04 -39.25
CA ILE A 1 -34.72 2.38 -38.17
C ILE A 1 -33.36 1.81 -38.54
N ARG A 2 -32.43 2.67 -38.95
CA ARG A 2 -31.05 2.26 -39.18
C ARG A 2 -30.41 1.99 -37.84
N PRO A 3 -29.79 0.81 -37.61
CA PRO A 3 -29.05 0.56 -36.39
C PRO A 3 -27.85 1.52 -36.35
N SER A 4 -27.68 2.19 -35.21
CA SER A 4 -26.59 3.11 -34.95
C SER A 4 -25.24 2.41 -35.12
N ARG A 5 -24.48 2.81 -36.15
CA ARG A 5 -23.12 2.31 -36.46
C ARG A 5 -22.06 2.75 -35.45
N GLY A 6 -22.42 3.12 -34.23
CA GLY A 6 -21.49 3.69 -33.26
C GLY A 6 -20.92 2.72 -32.22
N LEU A 7 -21.65 1.69 -31.83
CA LEU A 7 -21.19 0.78 -30.75
C LEU A 7 -20.33 -0.38 -31.29
N GLY A 8 -20.54 -0.86 -32.52
CA GLY A 8 -19.76 -1.99 -33.06
C GLY A 8 -18.31 -1.67 -33.42
N ASP A 9 -17.98 -0.42 -33.73
CA ASP A 9 -16.62 -0.03 -34.12
C ASP A 9 -15.72 0.31 -32.89
N VAL A 10 -16.30 0.68 -31.78
CA VAL A 10 -15.57 0.91 -30.53
C VAL A 10 -15.05 -0.43 -29.97
N TYR A 11 -15.83 -1.50 -30.09
CA TYR A 11 -15.42 -2.83 -29.65
C TYR A 11 -14.38 -3.51 -30.53
N LYS A 12 -14.28 -3.15 -31.83
CA LYS A 12 -13.28 -3.71 -32.75
C LYS A 12 -11.84 -3.25 -32.50
N ARG A 13 -11.63 -2.16 -31.80
CA ARG A 13 -10.27 -1.67 -31.44
C ARG A 13 -9.69 -2.25 -30.17
N GLN A 14 -10.42 -3.03 -29.40
CA GLN A 14 -9.90 -3.79 -28.26
C GLN A 14 -9.18 -5.09 -28.67
N SER A 15 -8.72 -5.20 -29.90
CA SER A 15 -8.25 -6.44 -30.53
C SER A 15 -6.94 -7.03 -29.99
N LEU A 16 -6.26 -6.39 -29.06
CA LEU A 16 -5.09 -6.97 -28.39
C LEU A 16 -5.42 -7.72 -27.09
N MET A 17 -6.59 -7.47 -26.48
CA MET A 17 -6.98 -8.06 -25.19
C MET A 17 -8.34 -8.77 -25.21
N GLY A 18 -8.95 -8.98 -26.38
CA GLY A 18 -10.30 -9.51 -26.51
C GLY A 18 -11.35 -8.40 -26.51
N SER A 19 -12.41 -8.53 -27.31
CA SER A 19 -13.53 -7.58 -27.39
C SER A 19 -14.77 -8.20 -26.78
N GLY A 20 -15.46 -7.48 -25.90
CA GLY A 20 -16.72 -7.91 -25.32
C GLY A 20 -16.57 -8.92 -24.19
N ASP A 21 -17.47 -9.86 -24.07
CA ASP A 21 -17.56 -10.82 -22.96
C ASP A 21 -16.39 -11.83 -22.84
N ASP A 22 -15.49 -11.87 -23.85
CA ASP A 22 -14.29 -12.71 -23.86
C ASP A 22 -12.99 -11.91 -23.67
N VAL A 23 -12.78 -11.36 -22.49
CA VAL A 23 -11.44 -10.87 -22.10
C VAL A 23 -10.51 -12.06 -21.96
N ASP A 24 -9.56 -12.23 -22.89
CA ASP A 24 -8.57 -13.30 -22.81
C ASP A 24 -7.53 -12.99 -21.72
N TRP A 25 -7.94 -13.25 -20.46
CA TRP A 25 -7.10 -13.04 -19.27
C TRP A 25 -5.77 -13.81 -19.38
N ARG A 26 -5.72 -14.93 -20.14
CA ARG A 26 -4.49 -15.70 -20.36
C ARG A 26 -3.46 -14.90 -21.12
N ARG A 27 -3.86 -14.16 -22.16
CA ARG A 27 -2.97 -13.28 -22.91
C ARG A 27 -2.41 -12.15 -22.07
N ILE A 28 -3.23 -11.58 -21.17
CA ILE A 28 -2.76 -10.55 -20.23
C ILE A 28 -1.64 -11.10 -19.35
N PHE A 29 -1.82 -12.29 -18.77
CA PHE A 29 -0.79 -12.94 -17.95
C PHE A 29 0.47 -13.32 -18.76
N ILE A 30 0.31 -13.76 -20.01
CA ILE A 30 1.46 -14.08 -20.89
C ILE A 30 2.25 -12.80 -21.19
N VAL A 31 1.60 -11.70 -21.57
CA VAL A 31 2.27 -10.42 -21.87
C VAL A 31 3.00 -9.89 -20.63
N LEU A 32 2.35 -9.88 -19.48
CA LEU A 32 2.98 -9.45 -18.22
C LEU A 32 4.15 -10.35 -17.83
N GLY A 33 3.99 -11.67 -17.99
CA GLY A 33 5.05 -12.64 -17.70
C GLY A 33 6.27 -12.49 -18.62
N LEU A 34 6.06 -12.32 -19.91
CA LEU A 34 7.14 -12.08 -20.89
C LEU A 34 7.86 -10.76 -20.61
N THR A 35 7.13 -9.70 -20.26
CA THR A 35 7.73 -8.42 -19.84
C THR A 35 8.59 -8.60 -18.59
N GLY A 36 8.11 -9.39 -17.61
CA GLY A 36 8.87 -9.73 -16.40
C GLY A 36 10.16 -10.50 -16.70
N ILE A 37 10.11 -11.48 -17.63
CA ILE A 37 11.30 -12.22 -18.08
C ILE A 37 12.28 -11.27 -18.77
N GLY A 38 11.81 -10.38 -19.64
CA GLY A 38 12.66 -9.37 -20.30
C GLY A 38 13.38 -8.49 -19.29
N LEU A 39 12.67 -7.99 -18.28
CA LEU A 39 13.27 -7.22 -17.18
C LEU A 39 14.30 -8.04 -16.38
N ALA A 40 14.00 -9.30 -16.07
CA ALA A 40 14.94 -10.17 -15.36
C ALA A 40 16.25 -10.38 -16.13
N VAL A 41 16.19 -10.52 -17.46
CA VAL A 41 17.38 -10.62 -18.33
C VAL A 41 18.17 -9.31 -18.26
N ILE A 42 17.51 -8.15 -18.38
CA ILE A 42 18.17 -6.83 -18.29
C ILE A 42 18.86 -6.68 -16.93
N VAL A 43 18.16 -6.98 -15.84
CA VAL A 43 18.71 -6.93 -14.48
C VAL A 43 19.95 -7.82 -14.35
N LYS A 44 19.89 -9.06 -14.85
CA LYS A 44 21.03 -10.00 -14.82
C LYS A 44 22.24 -9.52 -15.61
N LEU A 45 22.02 -8.81 -16.72
CA LEU A 45 23.10 -8.30 -17.57
C LEU A 45 23.72 -7.01 -17.02
N VAL A 46 22.91 -6.14 -16.37
CA VAL A 46 23.34 -4.82 -15.90
C VAL A 46 23.85 -4.85 -14.47
N LEU A 47 23.20 -5.63 -13.59
CA LEU A 47 23.55 -5.67 -12.17
C LEU A 47 24.58 -6.78 -11.90
N LYS A 48 25.76 -6.37 -11.42
CA LYS A 48 26.72 -7.30 -10.81
C LYS A 48 26.25 -7.62 -9.41
N GLU A 49 26.11 -8.91 -9.11
CA GLU A 49 25.72 -9.37 -7.77
C GLU A 49 26.82 -8.95 -6.76
N PRO A 50 26.51 -8.09 -5.75
CA PRO A 50 27.49 -7.74 -4.74
C PRO A 50 27.83 -8.97 -3.91
N VAL A 51 29.06 -9.05 -3.44
CA VAL A 51 29.49 -10.15 -2.55
C VAL A 51 28.58 -10.13 -1.31
N ARG A 52 27.94 -11.27 -1.03
CA ARG A 52 27.07 -11.41 0.15
C ARG A 52 27.83 -11.05 1.42
N GLY A 53 27.24 -10.15 2.22
CA GLY A 53 27.88 -9.66 3.46
C GLY A 53 28.90 -8.53 3.27
N ALA A 54 29.10 -8.01 2.06
CA ALA A 54 30.06 -6.92 1.82
C ALA A 54 29.76 -5.62 2.58
N MET A 55 28.49 -5.41 2.97
CA MET A 55 28.04 -4.28 3.81
C MET A 55 27.89 -4.66 5.30
N GLU A 56 28.12 -5.91 5.68
CA GLU A 56 28.09 -6.35 7.07
C GLU A 56 29.48 -6.18 7.67
N LEU A 57 29.53 -5.64 8.89
CA LEU A 57 30.76 -5.25 9.59
C LEU A 57 31.74 -6.42 9.85
N ASN A 58 31.29 -7.68 9.74
CA ASN A 58 32.12 -8.86 9.89
C ASN A 58 32.17 -9.69 8.60
N LYS A 59 33.19 -9.46 7.79
CA LYS A 59 33.52 -10.31 6.64
C LYS A 59 33.93 -11.70 7.12
N GLY A 60 33.09 -12.69 6.91
CA GLY A 60 33.49 -14.10 7.06
C GLY A 60 32.81 -14.93 8.15
N THR A 61 31.95 -14.37 8.97
CA THR A 61 31.19 -15.17 9.92
C THR A 61 29.87 -15.62 9.28
N GLU A 62 29.69 -16.91 9.05
CA GLU A 62 28.39 -17.48 8.70
C GLU A 62 27.42 -17.20 9.85
N ILE A 63 26.59 -16.16 9.68
CA ILE A 63 25.53 -15.85 10.65
C ILE A 63 24.47 -16.95 10.54
N LYS A 64 24.47 -17.89 11.49
CA LYS A 64 23.42 -18.91 11.60
C LYS A 64 22.06 -18.22 11.63
N LYS A 65 21.22 -18.53 10.67
CA LYS A 65 19.84 -18.02 10.66
C LYS A 65 19.08 -18.66 11.84
N PRO A 66 18.57 -17.88 12.78
CA PRO A 66 17.82 -18.45 13.89
C PRO A 66 16.52 -19.08 13.36
N PRO A 67 16.02 -20.13 14.05
CA PRO A 67 14.73 -20.72 13.70
C PRO A 67 13.60 -19.70 13.83
N PHE A 68 12.56 -19.88 13.04
CA PHE A 68 11.40 -18.96 12.98
C PHE A 68 10.85 -18.58 14.36
N LYS A 69 10.73 -19.55 15.25
CA LYS A 69 10.19 -19.37 16.61
C LYS A 69 11.05 -18.41 17.46
N GLU A 70 12.36 -18.47 17.33
CA GLU A 70 13.29 -17.57 18.03
C GLU A 70 13.22 -16.16 17.45
N SER A 71 13.17 -16.06 16.13
CA SER A 71 12.99 -14.80 15.42
C SER A 71 11.72 -14.09 15.83
N LEU A 72 10.61 -14.84 15.93
CA LEU A 72 9.34 -14.30 16.38
C LEU A 72 9.40 -13.81 17.83
N LYS A 73 10.05 -14.58 18.73
CA LYS A 73 10.23 -14.18 20.12
C LYS A 73 11.03 -12.88 20.27
N GLU A 74 12.05 -12.68 19.45
CA GLU A 74 12.83 -11.45 19.46
C GLU A 74 12.01 -10.25 18.94
N LEU A 75 11.25 -10.41 17.86
CA LEU A 75 10.39 -9.35 17.31
C LEU A 75 9.24 -8.97 18.25
N ILE A 76 8.69 -9.94 19.00
CA ILE A 76 7.64 -9.66 20.00
C ILE A 76 8.12 -8.68 21.07
N LYS A 77 9.41 -8.66 21.39
CA LYS A 77 9.99 -7.77 22.40
C LYS A 77 10.16 -6.32 21.93
N ILE A 78 9.85 -6.00 20.67
CA ILE A 78 10.04 -4.68 20.06
C ILE A 78 8.67 -4.01 19.85
N PRO A 79 8.14 -3.25 20.82
CA PRO A 79 6.82 -2.62 20.71
C PRO A 79 6.69 -1.68 19.53
N ALA A 80 7.74 -0.92 19.18
CA ALA A 80 7.70 -0.02 18.02
C ALA A 80 7.50 -0.78 16.70
N TRP A 81 8.03 -2.00 16.57
CA TRP A 81 7.85 -2.84 15.40
C TRP A 81 6.39 -3.27 15.24
N TRP A 82 5.73 -3.72 16.32
CA TRP A 82 4.32 -4.11 16.30
C TRP A 82 3.39 -2.93 16.06
N ALA A 83 3.63 -1.81 16.74
CA ALA A 83 2.86 -0.59 16.52
C ALA A 83 2.96 -0.12 15.05
N MET A 84 4.15 -0.25 14.43
CA MET A 84 4.34 0.05 13.01
C MET A 84 3.57 -0.94 12.12
N CYS A 85 3.60 -2.25 12.42
CA CYS A 85 2.83 -3.26 11.68
C CYS A 85 1.33 -2.97 11.68
N PHE A 86 0.76 -2.68 12.84
CA PHE A 86 -0.66 -2.36 12.95
C PHE A 86 -1.00 -1.01 12.31
N GLY A 87 -0.13 -0.01 12.46
CA GLY A 87 -0.31 1.29 11.83
C GLY A 87 -0.45 1.17 10.31
N ILE A 88 0.49 0.49 9.66
CA ILE A 88 0.44 0.28 8.21
C ILE A 88 -0.70 -0.66 7.82
N ALA A 89 -0.99 -1.70 8.61
CA ALA A 89 -2.05 -2.65 8.29
C ALA A 89 -3.43 -1.98 8.27
N PHE A 90 -3.77 -1.18 9.30
CA PHE A 90 -5.04 -0.45 9.33
C PHE A 90 -5.12 0.67 8.29
N GLY A 91 -4.03 1.39 8.01
CA GLY A 91 -3.98 2.38 6.93
C GLY A 91 -4.19 1.73 5.55
N SER A 92 -3.50 0.61 5.30
CA SER A 92 -3.64 -0.16 4.06
C SER A 92 -4.99 -0.87 3.94
N PHE A 93 -5.66 -1.20 5.04
CA PHE A 93 -7.00 -1.78 5.06
C PHE A 93 -7.98 -0.89 4.30
N VAL A 94 -8.01 0.41 4.60
CA VAL A 94 -8.85 1.39 3.90
C VAL A 94 -8.40 1.54 2.44
N SER A 95 -7.10 1.56 2.19
CA SER A 95 -6.55 1.74 0.84
C SER A 95 -6.90 0.58 -0.10
N TYR A 96 -6.82 -0.66 0.37
CA TYR A 96 -7.20 -1.84 -0.43
C TYR A 96 -8.71 -1.93 -0.62
N ALA A 97 -9.52 -1.60 0.40
CA ALA A 97 -10.96 -1.49 0.25
C ALA A 97 -11.34 -0.46 -0.83
N LYS A 98 -10.73 0.75 -0.76
CA LYS A 98 -10.92 1.78 -1.78
C LYS A 98 -10.55 1.27 -3.18
N SER A 99 -9.38 0.67 -3.33
CA SER A 99 -8.89 0.16 -4.63
C SER A 99 -9.85 -0.87 -5.24
N ALA A 100 -10.43 -1.75 -4.41
CA ALA A 100 -11.35 -2.78 -4.87
C ALA A 100 -12.68 -2.21 -5.39
N PHE A 101 -13.19 -1.13 -4.81
CA PHE A 101 -14.52 -0.61 -5.13
C PHE A 101 -14.51 0.70 -5.92
N GLN A 102 -13.35 1.34 -6.13
CA GLN A 102 -13.25 2.65 -6.80
C GLN A 102 -13.78 2.63 -8.23
N THR A 103 -13.37 1.65 -9.03
CA THR A 103 -13.82 1.57 -10.44
C THR A 103 -15.33 1.35 -10.50
N LYS A 104 -15.86 0.43 -9.69
CA LYS A 104 -17.29 0.18 -9.60
C LYS A 104 -18.06 1.44 -9.21
N TYR A 105 -17.60 2.16 -8.19
CA TYR A 105 -18.19 3.41 -7.74
C TYR A 105 -18.27 4.46 -8.86
N LEU A 106 -17.16 4.66 -9.60
CA LEU A 106 -17.10 5.69 -10.64
C LEU A 106 -17.99 5.36 -11.84
N VAL A 107 -18.06 4.10 -12.26
CA VAL A 107 -18.97 3.65 -13.32
C VAL A 107 -20.43 3.79 -12.89
N THR A 108 -20.75 3.59 -11.61
CA THR A 108 -22.11 3.77 -11.09
C THR A 108 -22.44 5.26 -10.91
N LEU A 109 -21.44 6.10 -10.59
CA LEU A 109 -21.62 7.54 -10.42
C LEU A 109 -21.97 8.24 -11.75
N ASP A 110 -21.28 7.90 -12.82
CA ASP A 110 -21.54 8.37 -14.17
C ASP A 110 -21.36 7.26 -15.20
N PRO A 111 -22.44 6.55 -15.58
CA PRO A 111 -22.39 5.49 -16.57
C PRO A 111 -22.06 5.99 -17.99
N SER A 112 -22.13 7.29 -18.24
CA SER A 112 -21.84 7.88 -19.57
C SER A 112 -20.33 8.14 -19.78
N PHE A 113 -19.54 8.10 -18.69
CA PHE A 113 -18.10 8.34 -18.76
C PHE A 113 -17.39 7.16 -19.45
N ASP A 114 -16.48 7.46 -20.38
CA ASP A 114 -15.76 6.43 -21.11
C ASP A 114 -14.90 5.56 -20.18
N PHE A 115 -15.24 4.28 -20.09
CA PHE A 115 -14.58 3.32 -19.21
C PHE A 115 -13.08 3.17 -19.48
N GLN A 116 -12.68 3.21 -20.77
CA GLN A 116 -11.28 3.07 -21.14
C GLN A 116 -10.45 4.28 -20.66
N THR A 117 -10.97 5.47 -20.86
CA THR A 117 -10.36 6.72 -20.37
C THR A 117 -10.26 6.69 -18.84
N LEU A 118 -11.30 6.24 -18.15
CA LEU A 118 -11.30 6.11 -16.69
C LEU A 118 -10.19 5.21 -16.16
N VAL A 119 -10.04 4.01 -16.73
CA VAL A 119 -9.01 3.04 -16.33
C VAL A 119 -7.61 3.59 -16.58
N ILE A 120 -7.38 4.27 -17.69
CA ILE A 120 -6.09 4.91 -18.01
C ILE A 120 -5.77 6.00 -16.97
N ILE A 121 -6.73 6.88 -16.67
CA ILE A 121 -6.55 7.94 -15.66
C ILE A 121 -6.23 7.33 -14.29
N LEU A 122 -7.00 6.32 -13.86
CA LEU A 122 -6.75 5.63 -12.59
C LEU A 122 -5.38 4.94 -12.57
N GLY A 123 -4.95 4.33 -13.66
CA GLY A 123 -3.64 3.69 -13.78
C GLY A 123 -2.49 4.70 -13.64
N ILE A 124 -2.54 5.80 -14.38
CA ILE A 124 -1.54 6.87 -14.31
C ILE A 124 -1.54 7.50 -12.91
N MET A 125 -2.70 7.82 -12.38
CA MET A 125 -2.87 8.42 -11.07
C MET A 125 -2.29 7.54 -9.96
N ASN A 126 -2.61 6.24 -9.95
CA ASN A 126 -2.07 5.29 -8.97
C ASN A 126 -0.54 5.16 -9.11
N GLY A 127 -0.03 4.98 -10.34
CA GLY A 127 1.40 4.81 -10.58
C GLY A 127 2.23 6.04 -10.21
N THR A 128 1.78 7.24 -10.58
CA THR A 128 2.57 8.47 -10.39
C THR A 128 2.39 9.07 -9.00
N THR A 129 1.14 9.26 -8.57
CA THR A 129 0.85 10.00 -7.33
C THR A 129 1.22 9.21 -6.08
N TYR A 130 0.92 7.91 -6.07
CA TYR A 130 1.29 7.04 -4.95
C TYR A 130 2.81 6.89 -4.82
N ALA A 131 3.51 6.73 -5.96
CA ALA A 131 4.97 6.70 -5.97
C ALA A 131 5.59 8.04 -5.52
N ALA A 132 5.02 9.18 -5.95
CA ALA A 132 5.43 10.49 -5.49
C ALA A 132 5.26 10.63 -3.96
N GLY A 133 4.09 10.22 -3.43
CA GLY A 133 3.84 10.20 -1.99
C GLY A 133 4.87 9.38 -1.23
N ALA A 134 5.17 8.16 -1.70
CA ALA A 134 6.16 7.28 -1.08
C ALA A 134 7.57 7.90 -1.11
N PHE A 135 7.97 8.49 -2.23
CA PHE A 135 9.27 9.13 -2.38
C PHE A 135 9.43 10.37 -1.47
N PHE A 136 8.44 11.26 -1.48
CA PHE A 136 8.49 12.45 -0.61
C PHE A 136 8.36 12.07 0.86
N GLY A 137 7.53 11.07 1.18
CA GLY A 137 7.38 10.55 2.53
C GLY A 137 8.69 9.98 3.08
N ALA A 138 9.39 9.16 2.30
CA ALA A 138 10.70 8.62 2.68
C ALA A 138 11.73 9.75 2.91
N ARG A 139 11.85 10.68 1.95
CA ARG A 139 12.77 11.83 2.08
C ARG A 139 12.47 12.71 3.30
N LEU A 140 11.21 12.97 3.54
CA LEU A 140 10.79 13.82 4.66
C LEU A 140 11.05 13.11 5.99
N ALA A 141 10.77 11.80 6.06
CA ALA A 141 11.07 10.98 7.24
C ALA A 141 12.57 10.93 7.53
N ASP A 142 13.41 10.77 6.52
CA ASP A 142 14.87 10.76 6.68
C ASP A 142 15.39 12.13 7.12
N LYS A 143 14.87 13.22 6.53
CA LYS A 143 15.27 14.58 6.91
C LYS A 143 14.90 14.94 8.35
N TRP A 144 13.69 14.60 8.76
CA TRP A 144 13.21 14.87 10.12
C TRP A 144 13.78 13.87 11.12
N GLY A 145 13.91 12.60 10.73
CA GLY A 145 14.47 11.51 11.54
C GLY A 145 15.91 11.72 11.96
N LYS A 146 16.70 12.47 11.16
CA LYS A 146 18.06 12.92 11.57
C LYS A 146 18.06 13.85 12.78
N ARG A 147 16.96 14.56 13.03
CA ARG A 147 16.81 15.44 14.20
C ARG A 147 16.12 14.73 15.36
N ASP A 148 15.07 13.97 15.05
CA ASP A 148 14.31 13.20 16.04
C ASP A 148 13.71 11.95 15.35
N VAL A 149 14.11 10.77 15.83
CA VAL A 149 13.62 9.47 15.31
C VAL A 149 12.10 9.31 15.43
N ARG A 150 11.44 10.07 16.30
CA ARG A 150 9.98 10.10 16.41
C ARG A 150 9.28 10.52 15.12
N ALA A 151 9.99 11.19 14.23
CA ALA A 151 9.47 11.60 12.93
C ALA A 151 8.96 10.43 12.09
N TYR A 152 9.57 9.25 12.23
CA TYR A 152 9.10 8.02 11.56
C TYR A 152 7.72 7.54 12.06
N GLY A 153 7.26 8.02 13.20
CA GLY A 153 5.90 7.80 13.70
C GLY A 153 4.97 8.99 13.43
N TRP A 154 5.42 10.22 13.69
CA TRP A 154 4.59 11.42 13.49
C TRP A 154 4.20 11.65 12.05
N LEU A 155 5.14 11.48 11.11
CA LEU A 155 4.87 11.73 9.70
C LEU A 155 3.76 10.82 9.14
N PRO A 156 3.81 9.48 9.35
CA PRO A 156 2.69 8.61 9.02
C PRO A 156 1.39 8.99 9.75
N ALA A 157 1.44 9.31 11.04
CA ALA A 157 0.25 9.69 11.80
C ALA A 157 -0.43 10.94 11.23
N ILE A 158 0.36 11.96 10.88
CA ILE A 158 -0.16 13.20 10.28
C ILE A 158 -0.74 12.91 8.88
N SER A 159 -0.02 12.15 8.05
CA SER A 159 -0.48 11.86 6.68
C SER A 159 -1.77 11.07 6.66
N ILE A 160 -1.91 10.03 7.51
CA ILE A 160 -3.16 9.26 7.64
C ILE A 160 -4.26 10.09 8.30
N GLY A 161 -3.92 10.91 9.31
CA GLY A 161 -4.88 11.83 9.94
C GLY A 161 -5.50 12.81 8.94
N LEU A 162 -4.68 13.34 8.01
CA LEU A 162 -5.16 14.19 6.91
C LEU A 162 -5.88 13.37 5.82
N ALA A 163 -5.50 12.13 5.60
CA ALA A 163 -6.16 11.26 4.63
C ALA A 163 -7.60 10.90 5.04
N LEU A 164 -7.92 10.86 6.34
CA LEU A 164 -9.27 10.55 6.82
C LEU A 164 -10.33 11.53 6.29
N PRO A 165 -10.25 12.85 6.52
CA PRO A 165 -11.27 13.77 5.98
C PRO A 165 -11.29 13.77 4.45
N VAL A 166 -10.12 13.64 3.79
CA VAL A 166 -10.05 13.55 2.33
C VAL A 166 -10.78 12.29 1.83
N ALA A 167 -10.57 11.15 2.49
CA ALA A 167 -11.26 9.90 2.15
C ALA A 167 -12.78 10.05 2.29
N LEU A 168 -13.27 10.66 3.38
CA LEU A 168 -14.69 10.90 3.58
C LEU A 168 -15.27 11.76 2.47
N ILE A 169 -14.64 12.89 2.13
CA ILE A 169 -15.10 13.78 1.07
C ILE A 169 -15.10 13.06 -0.29
N THR A 170 -14.07 12.28 -0.60
CA THR A 170 -13.90 11.60 -1.90
C THR A 170 -15.13 10.78 -2.31
N TRP A 171 -15.84 10.16 -1.38
CA TRP A 171 -16.99 9.30 -1.69
C TRP A 171 -18.31 10.06 -1.80
N TRP A 172 -18.38 11.32 -1.35
CA TRP A 172 -19.62 12.11 -1.31
C TRP A 172 -19.67 13.22 -2.37
N VAL A 173 -18.68 13.32 -3.21
CA VAL A 173 -18.64 14.32 -4.29
C VAL A 173 -19.61 13.96 -5.43
N PRO A 174 -20.13 14.99 -6.14
CA PRO A 174 -21.18 14.80 -7.14
C PRO A 174 -20.66 14.35 -8.52
N SER A 175 -19.38 14.53 -8.84
CA SER A 175 -18.84 14.26 -10.17
C SER A 175 -17.53 13.47 -10.14
N ILE A 176 -17.22 12.80 -11.27
CA ILE A 176 -16.00 12.01 -11.42
C ILE A 176 -14.75 12.91 -11.32
N GLU A 177 -14.76 14.09 -11.92
CA GLU A 177 -13.61 15.00 -11.93
C GLU A 177 -13.23 15.41 -10.51
N VAL A 178 -14.23 15.79 -9.71
CA VAL A 178 -14.00 16.17 -8.31
C VAL A 178 -13.56 14.97 -7.49
N HIS A 179 -14.13 13.78 -7.76
CA HIS A 179 -13.65 12.54 -7.13
C HIS A 179 -12.17 12.28 -7.44
N LEU A 180 -11.75 12.41 -8.69
CA LEU A 180 -10.36 12.18 -9.11
C LEU A 180 -9.39 13.16 -8.44
N VAL A 181 -9.77 14.42 -8.25
CA VAL A 181 -8.96 15.40 -7.51
C VAL A 181 -8.74 14.96 -6.06
N PHE A 182 -9.80 14.65 -5.34
CA PHE A 182 -9.69 14.19 -3.94
C PHE A 182 -9.01 12.82 -3.84
N ALA A 183 -9.25 11.92 -4.81
CA ALA A 183 -8.57 10.63 -4.87
C ALA A 183 -7.07 10.78 -5.12
N THR A 184 -6.64 11.76 -5.93
CA THR A 184 -5.22 12.08 -6.13
C THR A 184 -4.58 12.56 -4.84
N LEU A 185 -5.22 13.50 -4.13
CA LEU A 185 -4.75 13.98 -2.83
C LEU A 185 -4.68 12.85 -1.80
N PHE A 186 -5.70 11.99 -1.77
CA PHE A 186 -5.72 10.80 -0.94
C PHE A 186 -4.53 9.87 -1.21
N LEU A 187 -4.28 9.54 -2.49
CA LEU A 187 -3.15 8.68 -2.90
C LEU A 187 -1.80 9.26 -2.51
N LEU A 188 -1.63 10.58 -2.63
CA LEU A 188 -0.43 11.27 -2.20
C LEU A 188 -0.21 11.09 -0.69
N LEU A 189 -1.25 11.35 0.10
CA LEU A 189 -1.20 11.26 1.56
C LEU A 189 -0.90 9.84 2.03
N ILE A 190 -1.60 8.83 1.48
CA ILE A 190 -1.35 7.44 1.86
C ILE A 190 -0.01 6.90 1.35
N GLY A 191 0.57 7.48 0.30
CA GLY A 191 1.93 7.15 -0.15
C GLY A 191 2.99 7.50 0.91
N ILE A 192 2.80 8.60 1.64
CA ILE A 192 3.77 9.15 2.59
C ILE A 192 4.14 8.16 3.70
N TYR A 193 3.21 7.36 4.21
CA TYR A 193 3.50 6.46 5.33
C TYR A 193 4.32 5.23 4.95
N LEU A 194 4.40 4.87 3.67
CA LEU A 194 5.05 3.63 3.23
C LEU A 194 6.55 3.61 3.52
N GLY A 195 7.29 4.62 3.06
CA GLY A 195 8.73 4.70 3.22
C GLY A 195 9.17 4.56 4.69
N PRO A 196 8.66 5.40 5.59
CA PRO A 196 8.93 5.30 7.02
C PRO A 196 8.61 3.93 7.61
N SER A 197 7.48 3.34 7.22
CA SER A 197 7.04 2.06 7.77
C SER A 197 7.98 0.92 7.41
N PHE A 198 8.41 0.82 6.16
CA PHE A 198 9.36 -0.20 5.73
C PHE A 198 10.76 0.01 6.30
N ALA A 199 11.22 1.27 6.41
CA ALA A 199 12.49 1.59 7.02
C ALA A 199 12.56 1.09 8.47
N ILE A 200 11.53 1.38 9.26
CA ILE A 200 11.48 0.97 10.67
C ILE A 200 11.37 -0.56 10.82
N ALA A 201 10.55 -1.22 10.01
CA ALA A 201 10.41 -2.68 10.04
C ALA A 201 11.75 -3.41 9.86
N GLN A 202 12.65 -2.85 9.03
CA GLN A 202 13.97 -3.41 8.78
C GLN A 202 15.02 -2.96 9.81
N THR A 203 15.00 -1.70 10.21
CA THR A 203 16.02 -1.11 11.09
C THR A 203 15.93 -1.64 12.52
N LEU A 204 14.71 -1.85 13.04
CA LEU A 204 14.52 -2.37 14.40
C LEU A 204 14.86 -3.86 14.54
N ALA A 205 14.82 -4.61 13.45
CA ALA A 205 15.18 -6.02 13.48
C ALA A 205 16.70 -6.24 13.57
N PRO A 206 17.15 -7.29 14.27
CA PRO A 206 18.54 -7.73 14.20
C PRO A 206 18.97 -7.96 12.74
N ILE A 207 20.26 -7.65 12.42
CA ILE A 207 20.76 -7.70 11.04
C ILE A 207 20.48 -9.06 10.39
N HIS A 208 20.75 -10.16 11.10
CA HIS A 208 20.54 -11.53 10.62
C HIS A 208 19.05 -11.93 10.48
N MET A 209 18.12 -11.11 11.00
CA MET A 209 16.67 -11.37 10.97
C MET A 209 15.89 -10.39 10.09
N ARG A 210 16.55 -9.44 9.42
CA ARG A 210 15.86 -8.41 8.61
C ARG A 210 14.93 -8.99 7.56
N ALA A 211 15.37 -10.04 6.85
CA ALA A 211 14.52 -10.71 5.85
C ALA A 211 13.28 -11.35 6.49
N MET A 212 13.43 -12.00 7.65
CA MET A 212 12.33 -12.60 8.40
C MET A 212 11.37 -11.52 8.93
N SER A 213 11.92 -10.43 9.47
CA SER A 213 11.14 -9.27 9.92
C SER A 213 10.29 -8.70 8.79
N THR A 214 10.89 -8.50 7.62
CA THR A 214 10.17 -8.00 6.45
C THR A 214 9.09 -8.97 5.99
N ALA A 215 9.38 -10.27 5.96
CA ALA A 215 8.40 -11.28 5.57
C ALA A 215 7.20 -11.32 6.53
N LEU A 216 7.44 -11.29 7.84
CA LEU A 216 6.39 -11.27 8.86
C LEU A 216 5.59 -9.96 8.80
N PHE A 217 6.25 -8.83 8.57
CA PHE A 217 5.62 -7.54 8.38
C PHE A 217 4.64 -7.54 7.21
N PHE A 218 5.07 -8.04 6.04
CA PHE A 218 4.19 -8.18 4.88
C PHE A 218 3.08 -9.21 5.09
N PHE A 219 3.35 -10.29 5.81
CA PHE A 219 2.34 -11.29 6.14
C PHE A 219 1.20 -10.66 6.96
N ILE A 220 1.54 -9.96 8.05
CA ILE A 220 0.55 -9.29 8.91
C ILE A 220 -0.22 -8.23 8.12
N LEU A 221 0.51 -7.39 7.35
CA LEU A 221 -0.09 -6.36 6.52
C LEU A 221 -1.11 -6.96 5.55
N ASN A 222 -0.72 -7.99 4.79
CA ASN A 222 -1.61 -8.55 3.77
C ASN A 222 -2.77 -9.33 4.38
N MET A 223 -2.58 -10.05 5.50
CA MET A 223 -3.67 -10.74 6.18
C MET A 223 -4.74 -9.76 6.67
N ILE A 224 -4.33 -8.66 7.29
CA ILE A 224 -5.27 -7.66 7.83
C ILE A 224 -5.81 -6.78 6.69
N ALA A 225 -4.94 -6.21 5.87
CA ALA A 225 -5.33 -5.17 4.93
C ALA A 225 -5.89 -5.73 3.63
N LEU A 226 -5.17 -6.61 2.93
CA LEU A 226 -5.60 -7.16 1.65
C LEU A 226 -6.73 -8.18 1.84
N GLY A 227 -6.63 -9.05 2.84
CA GLY A 227 -7.68 -10.02 3.16
C GLY A 227 -8.90 -9.37 3.80
N GLY A 228 -8.69 -8.47 4.76
CA GLY A 228 -9.77 -7.88 5.56
C GLY A 228 -10.45 -6.69 4.91
N GLY A 229 -9.68 -5.76 4.29
CA GLY A 229 -10.21 -4.48 3.80
C GLY A 229 -11.35 -4.60 2.79
N PRO A 230 -11.11 -5.22 1.61
CA PRO A 230 -12.16 -5.43 0.61
C PRO A 230 -13.32 -6.28 1.12
N THR A 231 -13.04 -7.31 1.91
CA THR A 231 -14.06 -8.21 2.47
C THR A 231 -14.98 -7.46 3.44
N PHE A 232 -14.41 -6.67 4.35
CA PHE A 232 -15.18 -5.86 5.29
C PHE A 232 -16.02 -4.81 4.55
N ALA A 233 -15.42 -4.09 3.60
CA ALA A 233 -16.13 -3.09 2.82
C ALA A 233 -17.28 -3.71 2.00
N GLY A 234 -17.06 -4.87 1.40
CA GLY A 234 -18.10 -5.61 0.69
C GLY A 234 -19.24 -6.05 1.60
N TRP A 235 -18.91 -6.58 2.77
CA TRP A 235 -19.91 -6.96 3.77
C TRP A 235 -20.76 -5.77 4.23
N ILE A 236 -20.14 -4.64 4.56
CA ILE A 236 -20.86 -3.41 4.92
C ILE A 236 -21.72 -2.92 3.75
N MET A 237 -21.19 -2.98 2.51
CA MET A 237 -21.98 -2.59 1.33
C MET A 237 -23.24 -3.45 1.17
N ASP A 238 -23.14 -4.77 1.39
CA ASP A 238 -24.28 -5.68 1.27
C ASP A 238 -25.35 -5.39 2.36
N LEU A 239 -24.95 -5.01 3.57
CA LEU A 239 -25.88 -4.57 4.61
C LEU A 239 -26.64 -3.30 4.21
N PHE A 240 -25.98 -2.36 3.56
CA PHE A 240 -26.63 -1.11 3.12
C PHE A 240 -27.50 -1.27 1.87
N LYS A 241 -27.27 -2.27 1.02
CA LYS A 241 -28.09 -2.55 -0.17
C LYS A 241 -29.56 -2.88 0.14
N GLU A 242 -29.85 -3.33 1.35
CA GLU A 242 -31.23 -3.59 1.77
C GLU A 242 -32.07 -2.31 1.90
N SER A 243 -31.43 -1.16 2.15
CA SER A 243 -32.11 0.12 2.44
C SER A 243 -31.74 1.24 1.47
N TYR A 244 -30.67 1.12 0.72
CA TYR A 244 -30.11 2.17 -0.14
C TYR A 244 -29.81 1.65 -1.54
N ASN A 245 -29.73 2.58 -2.50
CA ASN A 245 -29.30 2.26 -3.86
C ASN A 245 -27.82 1.85 -3.91
N GLU A 246 -27.37 1.34 -5.05
CA GLU A 246 -26.01 0.79 -5.21
C GLU A 246 -24.92 1.85 -4.94
N LEU A 247 -25.10 3.08 -5.45
CA LEU A 247 -24.15 4.16 -5.25
C LEU A 247 -24.03 4.56 -3.77
N GLU A 248 -25.16 4.73 -3.10
CA GLU A 248 -25.21 5.08 -1.69
C GLU A 248 -24.64 3.96 -0.82
N SER A 249 -24.91 2.70 -1.15
CA SER A 249 -24.35 1.56 -0.42
C SER A 249 -22.83 1.55 -0.45
N VAL A 250 -22.20 1.88 -1.60
CA VAL A 250 -20.75 2.04 -1.69
C VAL A 250 -20.27 3.24 -0.85
N ARG A 251 -20.96 4.38 -0.91
CA ARG A 251 -20.62 5.58 -0.13
C ARG A 251 -20.58 5.30 1.37
N TYR A 252 -21.65 4.69 1.90
CA TYR A 252 -21.73 4.33 3.31
C TYR A 252 -20.68 3.29 3.70
N ALA A 253 -20.49 2.26 2.88
CA ALA A 253 -19.49 1.24 3.14
C ALA A 253 -18.06 1.83 3.21
N MET A 254 -17.69 2.72 2.30
CA MET A 254 -16.39 3.38 2.30
C MET A 254 -16.24 4.36 3.47
N THR A 255 -17.33 5.05 3.84
CA THR A 255 -17.35 5.94 5.01
C THR A 255 -17.09 5.15 6.29
N VAL A 256 -17.80 4.03 6.50
CA VAL A 256 -17.58 3.14 7.65
C VAL A 256 -16.18 2.55 7.65
N THR A 257 -15.71 2.08 6.49
CA THR A 257 -14.36 1.53 6.36
C THR A 257 -13.27 2.54 6.69
N SER A 258 -13.50 3.83 6.40
CA SER A 258 -12.52 4.90 6.70
C SER A 258 -12.27 5.09 8.20
N ILE A 259 -13.13 4.57 9.08
CA ILE A 259 -12.93 4.59 10.55
C ILE A 259 -11.62 3.88 10.95
N PHE A 260 -11.17 2.89 10.15
CA PHE A 260 -9.90 2.19 10.41
C PHE A 260 -8.66 3.08 10.30
N PHE A 261 -8.76 4.29 9.77
CA PHE A 261 -7.68 5.27 9.88
C PHE A 261 -7.45 5.73 11.32
N ILE A 262 -8.45 5.68 12.19
CA ILE A 262 -8.31 6.07 13.61
C ILE A 262 -7.31 5.15 14.33
N PRO A 263 -7.50 3.81 14.37
CA PRO A 263 -6.52 2.92 14.97
C PRO A 263 -5.15 2.96 14.25
N SER A 264 -5.10 3.27 12.94
CA SER A 264 -3.85 3.50 12.22
C SER A 264 -3.09 4.70 12.79
N VAL A 265 -3.74 5.86 12.94
CA VAL A 265 -3.14 7.07 13.54
C VAL A 265 -2.67 6.80 14.97
N ILE A 266 -3.50 6.15 15.80
CA ILE A 266 -3.13 5.80 17.16
C ILE A 266 -1.87 4.92 17.17
N SER A 267 -1.80 3.91 16.30
CA SER A 267 -0.65 3.02 16.20
C SER A 267 0.62 3.78 15.80
N PHE A 268 0.55 4.69 14.83
CA PHE A 268 1.70 5.52 14.44
C PHE A 268 2.12 6.52 15.54
N LEU A 269 1.19 7.06 16.30
CA LEU A 269 1.50 7.88 17.47
C LEU A 269 2.17 7.04 18.58
N LEU A 270 1.76 5.79 18.78
CA LEU A 270 2.44 4.84 19.67
C LEU A 270 3.86 4.56 19.18
N VAL A 271 4.08 4.41 17.86
CA VAL A 271 5.44 4.32 17.29
C VAL A 271 6.25 5.52 17.73
N ALA A 272 5.76 6.75 17.51
CA ALA A 272 6.48 7.96 17.87
C ALA A 272 6.86 8.00 19.37
N LYS A 273 6.01 7.43 20.24
CA LYS A 273 6.24 7.37 21.69
C LYS A 273 7.33 6.35 22.07
N VAL A 274 7.29 5.14 21.49
CA VAL A 274 8.15 4.02 21.92
C VAL A 274 9.43 3.88 21.11
N LEU A 275 9.46 4.41 19.88
CA LEU A 275 10.57 4.29 18.93
C LEU A 275 11.91 4.75 19.48
N PRO A 276 12.06 5.87 20.21
CA PRO A 276 13.37 6.32 20.69
C PRO A 276 14.07 5.28 21.55
N ARG A 277 13.32 4.57 22.41
CA ARG A 277 13.86 3.50 23.25
C ARG A 277 14.28 2.30 22.41
N ASP A 278 13.42 1.83 21.53
CA ASP A 278 13.64 0.62 20.73
C ASP A 278 14.73 0.86 19.66
N TRP A 279 14.84 2.10 19.16
CA TRP A 279 15.91 2.51 18.24
C TRP A 279 17.28 2.44 18.93
N LYS A 280 17.41 3.04 20.12
CA LYS A 280 18.65 3.01 20.89
C LYS A 280 19.07 1.57 21.23
N ALA A 281 18.11 0.73 21.63
CA ALA A 281 18.36 -0.68 21.89
C ALA A 281 18.83 -1.44 20.63
N ALA A 282 18.29 -1.09 19.44
CA ALA A 282 18.73 -1.67 18.17
C ALA A 282 20.16 -1.22 17.80
N GLU A 283 20.51 0.05 18.02
CA GLU A 283 21.87 0.55 17.79
C GLU A 283 22.89 -0.14 18.72
N GLU A 284 22.62 -0.22 20.02
CA GLU A 284 23.48 -0.89 21.00
C GLU A 284 23.69 -2.37 20.67
N ARG A 285 22.63 -3.06 20.23
CA ARG A 285 22.71 -4.46 19.78
C ARG A 285 23.59 -4.60 18.55
N ASN A 286 23.45 -3.73 17.56
CA ASN A 286 24.24 -3.78 16.32
C ASN A 286 25.71 -3.45 16.60
N LEU A 287 26.02 -2.54 17.51
CA LEU A 287 27.39 -2.24 17.92
C LEU A 287 28.07 -3.42 18.65
N LYS A 288 27.31 -4.21 19.42
CA LYS A 288 27.84 -5.43 20.07
C LYS A 288 28.16 -6.55 19.08
N LEU A 289 27.42 -6.62 17.98
CA LEU A 289 27.66 -7.59 16.89
C LEU A 289 28.84 -7.19 16.00
N ALA A 290 29.25 -5.91 16.05
CA ALA A 290 30.38 -5.39 15.27
C ALA A 290 31.74 -5.53 15.97
N LYS A 291 31.73 -5.82 17.27
CA LYS A 291 32.92 -6.13 18.10
C LYS A 291 33.17 -7.61 18.16
#